data_2e04d3b3454676fb931a89ace1aab35f
#
_entry.id   2e04d3b3454676fb931a89ace1aab35f
#
_cell.length_a   1.000
_cell.length_b   1.000
_cell.length_c   1.000
_cell.angle_alpha   90.00
_cell.angle_beta   90.00
_cell.angle_gamma   90.00
#
_symmetry.space_group_name_H-M   'P 1'
#
loop_
_entity.id
_entity.type
_entity.pdbx_description
1 polymer ?
#
loop_
_entity_poly.entity_id
_entity_poly.type
_entity_poly.pdbx_seq_one_letter_code
_entity_poly.pdbx_strand_id
1 'polypeptide(L)'
;MRKMSIAIVLVLVSSHAIANDDLMTAARQVFKPIPSAIPAVKDNPVTVEKAELGKMLFFDPRLSASGIISCNTCHNLGTGGVDAGPTSVGHGWQKGARRAPTVYNSVFNAAQFWDGRAPDLKAQAKGPVQASAEMNATPDRVTSTLNSMEGYVGKFKQAFPNDTPPVTFDNFAKAIEAFEATLTTPAAPFDQYLNGDVSALDDQQKAGLKLFMDKGCASCHYGLNIGGQDYFPFGVVEKPDTKLLPTADKGRFAVTNSSSDEYVFRVAPLRNVALRAPYFHSGQVWTLKEAVGIMSEVQLGAKLSEKENNDIVAFLNSLSGRLPKIDYPILPTRTKETPPPSLSK
;
A
#
# COMPACT_ATOMS: atom_id res chain seq x y z
N MET A 1 14.61 -59.61 -48.08
CA MET A 1 15.17 -59.06 -46.85
C MET A 1 14.88 -57.57 -46.81
N ARG A 2 13.84 -57.13 -46.07
CA ARG A 2 13.41 -55.69 -45.89
C ARG A 2 14.19 -55.13 -44.72
N LYS A 3 15.01 -54.10 -44.95
CA LYS A 3 15.69 -53.36 -43.90
C LYS A 3 14.69 -52.39 -43.30
N MET A 4 14.39 -52.57 -42.01
CA MET A 4 13.56 -51.71 -41.23
C MET A 4 14.46 -50.62 -40.60
N SER A 5 14.34 -49.38 -41.06
CA SER A 5 15.03 -48.23 -40.46
C SER A 5 14.24 -47.74 -39.27
N ILE A 6 14.81 -47.84 -38.08
CA ILE A 6 14.25 -47.28 -36.86
C ILE A 6 14.69 -45.79 -36.79
N ALA A 7 13.74 -44.89 -36.94
CA ALA A 7 13.98 -43.47 -36.70
C ALA A 7 13.91 -43.19 -35.18
N ILE A 8 15.04 -42.86 -34.60
CA ILE A 8 15.13 -42.39 -33.21
C ILE A 8 14.69 -40.91 -33.20
N VAL A 9 13.49 -40.66 -32.70
CA VAL A 9 13.04 -39.29 -32.39
C VAL A 9 13.68 -38.88 -31.08
N LEU A 10 14.70 -38.05 -31.14
CA LEU A 10 15.24 -37.38 -29.97
C LEU A 10 14.22 -36.30 -29.50
N VAL A 11 13.52 -36.57 -28.44
CA VAL A 11 12.72 -35.55 -27.73
C VAL A 11 13.69 -34.65 -26.99
N LEU A 12 13.97 -33.48 -27.55
CA LEU A 12 14.64 -32.39 -26.85
C LEU A 12 13.66 -31.87 -25.79
N VAL A 13 13.67 -32.47 -24.60
CA VAL A 13 13.01 -31.90 -23.42
C VAL A 13 13.74 -30.61 -23.08
N SER A 14 13.07 -29.49 -23.26
CA SER A 14 13.65 -28.17 -23.15
C SER A 14 14.15 -27.94 -21.73
N SER A 15 15.46 -27.72 -21.58
CA SER A 15 16.11 -27.30 -20.32
C SER A 15 15.52 -26.03 -19.70
N HIS A 16 14.69 -25.30 -20.43
CA HIS A 16 13.97 -24.13 -19.97
C HIS A 16 12.86 -24.43 -18.92
N ALA A 17 12.20 -25.60 -19.01
CA ALA A 17 11.15 -25.97 -18.04
C ALA A 17 11.74 -26.26 -16.65
N ILE A 18 12.92 -26.86 -16.57
CA ILE A 18 13.60 -27.18 -15.31
C ILE A 18 14.11 -25.90 -14.64
N ALA A 19 14.75 -24.99 -15.42
CA ALA A 19 15.25 -23.72 -14.88
C ALA A 19 14.13 -22.78 -14.41
N ASN A 20 12.94 -22.83 -15.03
CA ASN A 20 11.76 -22.09 -14.60
C ASN A 20 11.16 -22.65 -13.29
N ASP A 21 11.26 -23.92 -13.06
CA ASP A 21 10.80 -24.60 -11.84
C ASP A 21 11.73 -24.25 -10.66
N ASP A 22 13.03 -24.19 -10.89
CA ASP A 22 14.01 -23.76 -9.87
C ASP A 22 13.82 -22.30 -9.45
N LEU A 23 13.55 -21.38 -10.38
CA LEU A 23 13.29 -19.98 -10.07
C LEU A 23 11.99 -19.80 -9.27
N MET A 24 10.93 -20.51 -9.67
CA MET A 24 9.66 -20.49 -8.96
C MET A 24 9.83 -21.05 -7.54
N THR A 25 10.56 -22.14 -7.41
CA THR A 25 10.84 -22.77 -6.12
C THR A 25 11.60 -21.83 -5.21
N ALA A 26 12.65 -21.18 -5.71
CA ALA A 26 13.40 -20.16 -4.97
C ALA A 26 12.51 -18.95 -4.60
N ALA A 27 11.69 -18.46 -5.53
CA ALA A 27 10.78 -17.35 -5.30
C ALA A 27 9.76 -17.64 -4.19
N ARG A 28 9.23 -18.87 -4.10
CA ARG A 28 8.29 -19.30 -3.05
C ARG A 28 8.88 -19.32 -1.65
N GLN A 29 10.20 -19.41 -1.52
CA GLN A 29 10.87 -19.31 -0.21
C GLN A 29 10.84 -17.86 0.31
N VAL A 30 10.85 -16.88 -0.61
CA VAL A 30 10.97 -15.46 -0.29
C VAL A 30 9.62 -14.74 -0.31
N PHE A 31 8.75 -15.09 -1.24
CA PHE A 31 7.50 -14.37 -1.52
C PHE A 31 6.27 -15.25 -1.29
N LYS A 32 5.14 -14.60 -1.02
CA LYS A 32 3.84 -15.27 -0.89
C LYS A 32 2.81 -14.56 -1.77
N PRO A 33 1.88 -15.29 -2.40
CA PRO A 33 0.80 -14.67 -3.17
C PRO A 33 -0.20 -13.97 -2.23
N ILE A 34 -0.81 -12.88 -2.73
CA ILE A 34 -1.91 -12.22 -2.01
C ILE A 34 -3.11 -13.17 -1.96
N PRO A 35 -3.66 -13.47 -0.78
CA PRO A 35 -4.84 -14.33 -0.65
C PRO A 35 -6.09 -13.66 -1.23
N SER A 36 -6.99 -14.47 -1.81
CA SER A 36 -8.28 -13.98 -2.30
C SER A 36 -9.27 -13.68 -1.17
N ALA A 37 -9.08 -14.30 -0.01
CA ALA A 37 -9.92 -14.07 1.16
C ALA A 37 -9.51 -12.76 1.85
N ILE A 38 -10.51 -12.05 2.39
CA ILE A 38 -10.25 -10.87 3.23
C ILE A 38 -9.48 -11.32 4.47
N PRO A 39 -8.33 -10.67 4.79
CA PRO A 39 -7.53 -11.04 5.95
C PRO A 39 -8.27 -10.75 7.26
N ALA A 40 -8.03 -11.57 8.26
CA ALA A 40 -8.51 -11.31 9.60
C ALA A 40 -7.80 -10.08 10.20
N VAL A 41 -8.56 -9.19 10.80
CA VAL A 41 -8.04 -8.04 11.54
C VAL A 41 -8.13 -8.35 13.03
N LYS A 42 -7.03 -8.13 13.74
CA LYS A 42 -6.94 -8.40 15.17
C LYS A 42 -7.93 -7.53 15.95
N ASP A 43 -8.72 -8.14 16.82
CA ASP A 43 -9.69 -7.49 17.72
C ASP A 43 -10.77 -6.65 16.99
N ASN A 44 -10.87 -6.78 15.64
CA ASN A 44 -11.87 -6.11 14.84
C ASN A 44 -12.32 -6.99 13.66
N PRO A 45 -13.13 -8.02 13.88
CA PRO A 45 -13.63 -8.88 12.82
C PRO A 45 -14.29 -8.04 11.70
N VAL A 46 -13.87 -8.30 10.46
CA VAL A 46 -14.40 -7.61 9.28
C VAL A 46 -15.77 -8.20 8.97
N THR A 47 -16.83 -7.41 9.17
CA THR A 47 -18.18 -7.76 8.74
C THR A 47 -18.60 -6.90 7.55
N VAL A 48 -19.64 -7.32 6.84
CA VAL A 48 -20.17 -6.56 5.71
C VAL A 48 -20.62 -5.17 6.16
N GLU A 49 -21.29 -5.09 7.32
CA GLU A 49 -21.81 -3.83 7.88
C GLU A 49 -20.68 -2.85 8.23
N LYS A 50 -19.60 -3.35 8.84
CA LYS A 50 -18.42 -2.53 9.14
C LYS A 50 -17.71 -2.06 7.88
N ALA A 51 -17.52 -2.94 6.90
CA ALA A 51 -16.86 -2.59 5.65
C ALA A 51 -17.68 -1.57 4.84
N GLU A 52 -18.99 -1.73 4.76
CA GLU A 52 -19.87 -0.77 4.09
C GLU A 52 -19.91 0.59 4.81
N LEU A 53 -20.00 0.59 6.14
CA LEU A 53 -19.88 1.83 6.93
C LEU A 53 -18.51 2.47 6.70
N GLY A 54 -17.42 1.71 6.78
CA GLY A 54 -16.07 2.20 6.55
C GLY A 54 -15.87 2.80 5.16
N LYS A 55 -16.47 2.18 4.13
CA LYS A 55 -16.50 2.74 2.78
C LYS A 55 -17.19 4.11 2.76
N MET A 56 -18.36 4.25 3.37
CA MET A 56 -19.06 5.53 3.45
C MET A 56 -18.19 6.59 4.14
N LEU A 57 -17.56 6.25 5.25
CA LEU A 57 -16.69 7.15 6.01
C LEU A 57 -15.43 7.54 5.23
N PHE A 58 -14.83 6.60 4.50
CA PHE A 58 -13.63 6.83 3.67
C PHE A 58 -13.87 7.86 2.55
N PHE A 59 -15.08 7.92 2.02
CA PHE A 59 -15.46 8.85 0.95
C PHE A 59 -16.12 10.14 1.46
N ASP A 60 -16.44 10.28 2.76
CA ASP A 60 -17.21 11.44 3.25
C ASP A 60 -16.31 12.65 3.60
N PRO A 61 -16.31 13.71 2.78
CA PRO A 61 -15.48 14.88 3.05
C PRO A 61 -15.97 15.70 4.26
N ARG A 62 -17.23 15.54 4.69
CA ARG A 62 -17.80 16.27 5.83
C ARG A 62 -17.16 15.94 7.18
N LEU A 63 -16.35 14.87 7.21
CA LEU A 63 -15.57 14.46 8.38
C LEU A 63 -14.31 15.32 8.57
N SER A 64 -13.94 16.15 7.58
CA SER A 64 -12.91 17.19 7.75
C SER A 64 -13.50 18.51 8.24
N ALA A 65 -12.66 19.38 8.82
CA ALA A 65 -13.10 20.71 9.22
C ALA A 65 -13.63 21.54 8.04
N SER A 66 -12.93 21.47 6.89
CA SER A 66 -13.32 22.19 5.67
C SER A 66 -14.53 21.60 4.93
N GLY A 67 -14.88 20.35 5.20
CA GLY A 67 -15.95 19.65 4.47
C GLY A 67 -15.58 19.25 3.03
N ILE A 68 -14.30 19.31 2.66
CA ILE A 68 -13.83 19.01 1.28
C ILE A 68 -12.73 17.94 1.21
N ILE A 69 -12.19 17.49 2.35
CA ILE A 69 -11.13 16.50 2.43
C ILE A 69 -11.69 15.19 3.00
N SER A 70 -11.52 14.10 2.28
CA SER A 70 -11.84 12.73 2.72
C SER A 70 -10.59 11.85 2.66
N CYS A 71 -10.64 10.61 3.14
CA CYS A 71 -9.54 9.66 2.98
C CYS A 71 -9.24 9.45 1.49
N ASN A 72 -10.28 9.33 0.64
CA ASN A 72 -10.12 9.18 -0.80
C ASN A 72 -9.49 10.41 -1.49
N THR A 73 -9.44 11.57 -0.85
CA THR A 73 -8.76 12.75 -1.41
C THR A 73 -7.26 12.50 -1.55
N CYS A 74 -6.62 11.91 -0.52
CA CYS A 74 -5.18 11.62 -0.49
C CYS A 74 -4.84 10.17 -0.84
N HIS A 75 -5.82 9.27 -0.72
CA HIS A 75 -5.71 7.84 -1.03
C HIS A 75 -6.69 7.46 -2.14
N ASN A 76 -6.62 8.14 -3.28
CA ASN A 76 -7.55 7.96 -4.38
C ASN A 76 -7.46 6.53 -4.94
N LEU A 77 -8.55 5.78 -4.80
CA LEU A 77 -8.62 4.38 -5.25
C LEU A 77 -8.48 4.24 -6.76
N GLY A 78 -8.83 5.27 -7.53
CA GLY A 78 -8.65 5.30 -8.99
C GLY A 78 -7.20 5.54 -9.45
N THR A 79 -6.30 5.98 -8.55
CA THR A 79 -4.90 6.29 -8.86
C THR A 79 -3.91 5.44 -8.04
N GLY A 80 -4.25 4.17 -7.82
CA GLY A 80 -3.39 3.25 -7.07
C GLY A 80 -3.45 3.40 -5.55
N GLY A 81 -4.50 4.04 -5.03
CA GLY A 81 -4.71 4.25 -3.59
C GLY A 81 -3.75 5.27 -2.97
N VAL A 82 -3.28 6.21 -3.78
CA VAL A 82 -2.33 7.28 -3.42
C VAL A 82 -2.78 8.62 -3.97
N ASP A 83 -2.12 9.69 -3.52
CA ASP A 83 -2.27 11.02 -4.10
C ASP A 83 -1.60 11.13 -5.48
N ALA A 84 -2.11 12.00 -6.35
CA ALA A 84 -1.53 12.27 -7.66
C ALA A 84 -0.27 13.16 -7.60
N GLY A 85 -0.07 13.91 -6.52
CA GLY A 85 1.05 14.81 -6.32
C GLY A 85 2.22 14.20 -5.54
N PRO A 86 3.35 14.91 -5.43
CA PRO A 86 4.48 14.49 -4.59
C PRO A 86 4.09 14.34 -3.13
N THR A 87 3.28 15.25 -2.60
CA THR A 87 2.67 15.18 -1.26
C THR A 87 1.22 15.65 -1.33
N SER A 88 0.40 15.19 -0.40
CA SER A 88 -1.02 15.54 -0.36
C SER A 88 -1.23 17.00 -0.01
N VAL A 89 -2.34 17.56 -0.51
CA VAL A 89 -2.83 18.88 -0.13
C VAL A 89 -4.10 18.71 0.72
N GLY A 90 -4.07 19.19 1.94
CA GLY A 90 -5.17 19.04 2.89
C GLY A 90 -5.80 20.37 3.30
N HIS A 91 -6.24 20.46 4.55
CA HIS A 91 -6.98 21.60 5.09
C HIS A 91 -6.21 22.91 4.90
N GLY A 92 -6.92 23.96 4.47
CA GLY A 92 -6.33 25.26 4.21
C GLY A 92 -5.23 25.27 3.15
N TRP A 93 -5.26 24.31 2.21
CA TRP A 93 -4.28 24.12 1.14
C TRP A 93 -2.86 23.83 1.63
N GLN A 94 -2.72 23.35 2.87
CA GLN A 94 -1.44 22.96 3.44
C GLN A 94 -0.96 21.68 2.78
N LYS A 95 0.36 21.58 2.58
CA LYS A 95 1.00 20.39 2.01
C LYS A 95 1.48 19.45 3.11
N GLY A 96 1.24 18.16 2.92
CA GLY A 96 1.83 17.12 3.75
C GLY A 96 3.35 17.07 3.61
N ALA A 97 4.04 16.63 4.68
CA ALA A 97 5.49 16.50 4.69
C ALA A 97 6.00 15.31 3.86
N ARG A 98 5.19 14.28 3.73
CA ARG A 98 5.51 13.03 3.03
C ARG A 98 4.39 12.65 2.07
N ARG A 99 4.75 11.86 1.07
CA ARG A 99 3.80 11.26 0.16
C ARG A 99 2.85 10.33 0.90
N ALA A 100 1.54 10.37 0.56
CA ALA A 100 0.57 9.41 1.05
C ALA A 100 0.92 7.99 0.55
N PRO A 101 1.14 7.00 1.43
CA PRO A 101 1.33 5.62 1.01
C PRO A 101 0.03 5.03 0.49
N THR A 102 0.11 3.97 -0.32
CA THR A 102 -1.08 3.30 -0.81
C THR A 102 -1.88 2.64 0.31
N VAL A 103 -3.20 2.70 0.21
CA VAL A 103 -4.14 1.92 1.05
C VAL A 103 -4.33 0.49 0.52
N TYR A 104 -4.00 0.22 -0.75
CA TYR A 104 -4.07 -1.14 -1.27
C TYR A 104 -3.07 -2.05 -0.58
N ASN A 105 -3.56 -3.19 -0.10
CA ASN A 105 -2.79 -4.19 0.64
C ASN A 105 -2.17 -3.68 1.96
N SER A 106 -2.56 -2.49 2.45
CA SER A 106 -2.01 -1.90 3.67
C SER A 106 -2.24 -2.76 4.93
N VAL A 107 -3.30 -3.56 4.93
CA VAL A 107 -3.62 -4.53 6.01
C VAL A 107 -2.52 -5.56 6.25
N PHE A 108 -1.65 -5.80 5.26
CA PHE A 108 -0.53 -6.74 5.39
C PHE A 108 0.76 -6.09 5.88
N ASN A 109 0.79 -4.79 6.13
CA ASN A 109 1.95 -4.10 6.70
C ASN A 109 2.05 -4.36 8.21
N ALA A 110 3.27 -4.48 8.73
CA ALA A 110 3.52 -4.66 10.17
C ALA A 110 3.11 -3.43 11.00
N ALA A 111 3.14 -2.24 10.39
CA ALA A 111 2.68 -0.98 10.96
C ALA A 111 2.36 0.00 9.84
N GLN A 112 1.70 1.12 10.17
CA GLN A 112 1.29 2.12 9.21
C GLN A 112 2.15 3.39 9.29
N PHE A 113 2.07 4.25 8.26
CA PHE A 113 2.96 5.36 7.96
C PHE A 113 4.37 4.93 7.54
N TRP A 114 5.14 5.87 6.99
CA TRP A 114 6.52 5.64 6.57
C TRP A 114 7.47 5.35 7.75
N ASP A 115 7.18 5.89 8.92
CA ASP A 115 7.96 5.73 10.16
C ASP A 115 7.41 4.65 11.10
N GLY A 116 6.29 4.02 10.74
CA GLY A 116 5.67 2.95 11.53
C GLY A 116 5.07 3.38 12.86
N ARG A 117 4.68 4.67 12.99
CA ARG A 117 4.16 5.21 14.25
C ARG A 117 2.77 4.71 14.66
N ALA A 118 2.01 4.10 13.72
CA ALA A 118 0.73 3.49 14.05
C ALA A 118 0.81 1.95 13.90
N PRO A 119 0.42 1.19 14.93
CA PRO A 119 0.55 -0.27 14.93
C PRO A 119 -0.43 -0.98 13.99
N ASP A 120 -1.54 -0.36 13.66
CA ASP A 120 -2.61 -0.93 12.84
C ASP A 120 -3.33 0.16 12.01
N LEU A 121 -4.26 -0.25 11.16
CA LEU A 121 -5.05 0.65 10.32
C LEU A 121 -6.01 1.52 11.16
N LYS A 122 -6.57 0.99 12.22
CA LYS A 122 -7.43 1.73 13.16
C LYS A 122 -6.68 2.89 13.83
N ALA A 123 -5.47 2.65 14.31
CA ALA A 123 -4.64 3.69 14.89
C ALA A 123 -4.23 4.73 13.83
N GLN A 124 -3.92 4.26 12.61
CA GLN A 124 -3.58 5.14 11.49
C GLN A 124 -4.74 6.07 11.15
N ALA A 125 -5.97 5.55 11.00
CA ALA A 125 -7.15 6.32 10.58
C ALA A 125 -7.45 7.51 11.50
N LYS A 126 -7.08 7.44 12.79
CA LYS A 126 -7.27 8.54 13.76
C LYS A 126 -6.31 9.71 13.55
N GLY A 127 -5.14 9.47 12.99
CA GLY A 127 -4.09 10.48 12.82
C GLY A 127 -4.46 11.58 11.82
N PRO A 128 -4.68 11.26 10.54
CA PRO A 128 -5.01 12.22 9.48
C PRO A 128 -6.24 13.08 9.78
N VAL A 129 -7.23 12.48 10.44
CA VAL A 129 -8.46 13.21 10.85
C VAL A 129 -8.12 14.39 11.73
N GLN A 130 -7.18 14.22 12.67
CA GLN A 130 -6.80 15.25 13.66
C GLN A 130 -5.65 16.16 13.20
N ALA A 131 -4.90 15.75 12.19
CA ALA A 131 -3.76 16.50 11.67
C ALA A 131 -4.22 17.82 11.03
N SER A 132 -3.69 18.95 11.50
CA SER A 132 -4.07 20.30 11.06
C SER A 132 -3.81 20.52 9.55
N ALA A 133 -2.78 19.91 9.00
CA ALA A 133 -2.46 20.00 7.58
C ALA A 133 -3.24 19.00 6.69
N GLU A 134 -4.03 18.07 7.30
CA GLU A 134 -4.77 17.03 6.56
C GLU A 134 -6.28 17.30 6.67
N MET A 135 -7.00 16.71 7.63
CA MET A 135 -8.45 16.90 7.76
C MET A 135 -8.83 17.95 8.82
N ASN A 136 -7.95 18.30 9.76
CA ASN A 136 -8.11 19.31 10.81
C ASN A 136 -9.42 19.19 11.59
N ALA A 137 -9.86 17.98 11.91
CA ALA A 137 -11.09 17.74 12.65
C ALA A 137 -10.79 17.11 14.02
N THR A 138 -11.52 17.55 15.04
CA THR A 138 -11.45 16.92 16.36
C THR A 138 -12.31 15.65 16.41
N PRO A 139 -12.02 14.69 17.32
CA PRO A 139 -12.88 13.53 17.56
C PRO A 139 -14.34 13.93 17.83
N ASP A 140 -14.56 15.00 18.61
CA ASP A 140 -15.90 15.51 18.93
C ASP A 140 -16.62 16.05 17.70
N ARG A 141 -15.91 16.75 16.80
CA ARG A 141 -16.48 17.22 15.54
C ARG A 141 -16.92 16.03 14.67
N VAL A 142 -16.09 15.00 14.55
CA VAL A 142 -16.42 13.79 13.77
C VAL A 142 -17.65 13.11 14.33
N THR A 143 -17.68 12.84 15.65
CA THR A 143 -18.82 12.17 16.29
C THR A 143 -20.10 13.02 16.25
N SER A 144 -20.00 14.35 16.43
CA SER A 144 -21.13 15.27 16.28
C SER A 144 -21.67 15.28 14.84
N THR A 145 -20.77 15.32 13.84
CA THR A 145 -21.15 15.22 12.42
C THR A 145 -21.91 13.94 12.14
N LEU A 146 -21.40 12.80 12.59
CA LEU A 146 -22.03 11.49 12.39
C LEU A 146 -23.38 11.36 13.12
N ASN A 147 -23.45 11.81 14.36
CA ASN A 147 -24.68 11.78 15.16
C ASN A 147 -25.78 12.70 14.62
N SER A 148 -25.44 13.76 13.90
CA SER A 148 -26.40 14.68 13.28
C SER A 148 -27.18 14.06 12.11
N MET A 149 -26.74 12.90 11.61
CA MET A 149 -27.31 12.24 10.45
C MET A 149 -27.84 10.85 10.81
N GLU A 150 -29.17 10.70 10.90
CA GLU A 150 -29.83 9.45 11.30
C GLU A 150 -29.36 8.22 10.48
N GLY A 151 -29.08 8.43 9.19
CA GLY A 151 -28.57 7.37 8.32
C GLY A 151 -27.23 6.80 8.81
N TYR A 152 -26.31 7.63 9.36
CA TYR A 152 -25.09 7.12 9.98
C TYR A 152 -25.37 6.45 11.31
N VAL A 153 -26.20 7.04 12.17
CA VAL A 153 -26.56 6.43 13.47
C VAL A 153 -27.10 5.01 13.27
N GLY A 154 -27.97 4.83 12.27
CA GLY A 154 -28.49 3.51 11.90
C GLY A 154 -27.39 2.53 11.43
N LYS A 155 -26.47 3.00 10.60
CA LYS A 155 -25.36 2.18 10.11
C LYS A 155 -24.36 1.79 11.22
N PHE A 156 -24.08 2.70 12.13
CA PHE A 156 -23.24 2.40 13.31
C PHE A 156 -23.90 1.37 14.23
N LYS A 157 -25.22 1.45 14.47
CA LYS A 157 -25.96 0.43 15.24
C LYS A 157 -25.88 -0.97 14.59
N GLN A 158 -25.92 -1.04 13.25
CA GLN A 158 -25.78 -2.30 12.52
C GLN A 158 -24.36 -2.85 12.62
N ALA A 159 -23.34 -1.99 12.45
CA ALA A 159 -21.93 -2.39 12.45
C ALA A 159 -21.40 -2.72 13.86
N PHE A 160 -21.96 -2.10 14.89
CA PHE A 160 -21.54 -2.22 16.30
C PHE A 160 -22.76 -2.44 17.23
N PRO A 161 -23.46 -3.57 17.08
CA PRO A 161 -24.75 -3.80 17.78
C PRO A 161 -24.62 -3.91 19.30
N ASN A 162 -23.43 -4.21 19.80
CA ASN A 162 -23.18 -4.38 21.24
C ASN A 162 -22.63 -3.13 21.92
N ASP A 163 -22.35 -2.06 21.17
CA ASP A 163 -21.73 -0.85 21.69
C ASP A 163 -22.80 0.22 22.03
N THR A 164 -22.69 0.84 23.20
CA THR A 164 -23.59 1.90 23.64
C THR A 164 -22.79 3.05 24.27
N PRO A 165 -22.69 4.21 23.60
CA PRO A 165 -23.21 4.54 22.27
C PRO A 165 -22.42 3.88 21.14
N PRO A 166 -23.05 3.57 19.98
CA PRO A 166 -22.32 2.95 18.86
C PRO A 166 -21.47 3.96 18.06
N VAL A 167 -21.88 5.23 18.01
CA VAL A 167 -21.15 6.29 17.30
C VAL A 167 -20.06 6.82 18.22
N THR A 168 -18.86 6.30 18.06
CA THR A 168 -17.66 6.74 18.76
C THR A 168 -16.52 6.96 17.78
N PHE A 169 -15.49 7.73 18.16
CA PHE A 169 -14.30 7.92 17.32
C PHE A 169 -13.49 6.62 17.17
N ASP A 170 -13.57 5.71 18.13
CA ASP A 170 -12.96 4.39 18.02
C ASP A 170 -13.70 3.51 17.00
N ASN A 171 -15.02 3.48 17.03
CA ASN A 171 -15.82 2.72 16.06
C ASN A 171 -15.75 3.32 14.65
N PHE A 172 -15.62 4.65 14.53
CA PHE A 172 -15.27 5.30 13.26
C PHE A 172 -13.97 4.69 12.69
N ALA A 173 -12.91 4.65 13.49
CA ALA A 173 -11.62 4.11 13.06
C ALA A 173 -11.66 2.60 12.77
N LYS A 174 -12.39 1.81 13.58
CA LYS A 174 -12.61 0.39 13.32
C LYS A 174 -13.35 0.12 12.01
N ALA A 175 -14.32 0.96 11.66
CA ALA A 175 -15.03 0.82 10.39
C ALA A 175 -14.11 1.14 9.20
N ILE A 176 -13.29 2.20 9.28
CA ILE A 176 -12.27 2.50 8.26
C ILE A 176 -11.31 1.32 8.09
N GLU A 177 -10.75 0.77 9.17
CA GLU A 177 -9.89 -0.41 9.15
C GLU A 177 -10.57 -1.61 8.48
N ALA A 178 -11.84 -1.88 8.78
CA ALA A 178 -12.59 -2.97 8.18
C ALA A 178 -12.76 -2.78 6.67
N PHE A 179 -13.01 -1.56 6.21
CA PHE A 179 -13.06 -1.26 4.78
C PHE A 179 -11.69 -1.40 4.13
N GLU A 180 -10.64 -0.82 4.70
CA GLU A 180 -9.29 -0.90 4.14
C GLU A 180 -8.77 -2.35 4.08
N ALA A 181 -9.18 -3.22 5.01
CA ALA A 181 -8.89 -4.65 4.94
C ALA A 181 -9.47 -5.35 3.70
N THR A 182 -10.53 -4.79 3.10
CA THR A 182 -11.10 -5.29 1.84
C THR A 182 -10.33 -4.81 0.60
N LEU A 183 -9.44 -3.82 0.74
CA LEU A 183 -8.69 -3.23 -0.36
C LEU A 183 -7.46 -4.07 -0.73
N THR A 184 -7.64 -5.38 -0.87
CA THR A 184 -6.60 -6.29 -1.33
C THR A 184 -6.60 -6.45 -2.85
N THR A 185 -5.43 -6.73 -3.42
CA THR A 185 -5.26 -6.84 -4.88
C THR A 185 -4.64 -8.18 -5.26
N PRO A 186 -5.40 -9.29 -5.14
CA PRO A 186 -4.90 -10.62 -5.49
C PRO A 186 -4.77 -10.81 -7.00
N ALA A 187 -4.24 -11.99 -7.37
CA ALA A 187 -4.16 -12.46 -8.75
C ALA A 187 -3.32 -11.57 -9.68
N ALA A 188 -2.26 -10.94 -9.15
CA ALA A 188 -1.21 -10.38 -9.98
C ALA A 188 -0.57 -11.49 -10.85
N PRO A 189 0.00 -11.19 -12.02
CA PRO A 189 0.76 -12.19 -12.78
C PRO A 189 1.80 -12.91 -11.92
N PHE A 190 2.50 -12.20 -11.04
CA PHE A 190 3.43 -12.82 -10.10
C PHE A 190 2.74 -13.74 -9.07
N ASP A 191 1.53 -13.44 -8.61
CA ASP A 191 0.77 -14.35 -7.73
C ASP A 191 0.40 -15.64 -8.46
N GLN A 192 0.00 -15.55 -9.73
CA GLN A 192 -0.32 -16.72 -10.55
C GLN A 192 0.93 -17.58 -10.77
N TYR A 193 2.07 -16.94 -11.04
CA TYR A 193 3.37 -17.63 -11.13
C TYR A 193 3.71 -18.35 -9.83
N LEU A 194 3.61 -17.69 -8.68
CA LEU A 194 3.82 -18.32 -7.37
C LEU A 194 2.83 -19.47 -7.09
N ASN A 195 1.64 -19.46 -7.69
CA ASN A 195 0.66 -20.53 -7.56
C ASN A 195 0.88 -21.68 -8.57
N GLY A 196 1.88 -21.59 -9.46
CA GLY A 196 2.29 -22.66 -10.36
C GLY A 196 2.06 -22.41 -11.84
N ASP A 197 1.48 -21.27 -12.22
CA ASP A 197 1.35 -20.92 -13.64
C ASP A 197 2.65 -20.32 -14.16
N VAL A 198 3.51 -21.19 -14.72
CA VAL A 198 4.81 -20.81 -15.29
C VAL A 198 4.66 -19.81 -16.44
N SER A 199 3.51 -19.78 -17.12
CA SER A 199 3.23 -18.89 -18.25
C SER A 199 2.77 -17.48 -17.82
N ALA A 200 2.47 -17.28 -16.55
CA ALA A 200 2.01 -16.01 -16.02
C ALA A 200 3.08 -14.89 -16.05
N LEU A 201 4.35 -15.26 -16.14
CA LEU A 201 5.46 -14.33 -16.36
C LEU A 201 6.14 -14.62 -17.70
N ASP A 202 6.42 -13.57 -18.46
CA ASP A 202 7.28 -13.66 -19.64
C ASP A 202 8.77 -13.79 -19.26
N ASP A 203 9.63 -14.02 -20.26
CA ASP A 203 11.06 -14.25 -20.04
C ASP A 203 11.77 -13.02 -19.45
N GLN A 204 11.36 -11.81 -19.82
CA GLN A 204 11.91 -10.57 -19.28
C GLN A 204 11.53 -10.40 -17.80
N GLN A 205 10.28 -10.67 -17.45
CA GLN A 205 9.79 -10.62 -16.07
C GLN A 205 10.48 -11.65 -15.18
N LYS A 206 10.73 -12.86 -15.71
CA LYS A 206 11.50 -13.90 -15.01
C LYS A 206 12.96 -13.50 -14.82
N ALA A 207 13.59 -12.92 -15.84
CA ALA A 207 14.94 -12.37 -15.73
C ALA A 207 15.01 -11.26 -14.66
N GLY A 208 14.00 -10.38 -14.64
CA GLY A 208 13.88 -9.33 -13.63
C GLY A 208 13.68 -9.87 -12.21
N LEU A 209 12.83 -10.90 -12.03
CA LEU A 209 12.65 -11.60 -10.76
C LEU A 209 13.98 -12.19 -10.25
N LYS A 210 14.69 -12.87 -11.14
CA LYS A 210 16.00 -13.44 -10.80
C LYS A 210 17.00 -12.36 -10.38
N LEU A 211 17.09 -11.27 -11.14
CA LEU A 211 17.95 -10.13 -10.81
C LEU A 211 17.55 -9.48 -9.47
N PHE A 212 16.26 -9.30 -9.21
CA PHE A 212 15.73 -8.74 -7.96
C PHE A 212 16.16 -9.57 -6.74
N MET A 213 16.19 -10.89 -6.87
CA MET A 213 16.68 -11.80 -5.82
C MET A 213 18.21 -11.78 -5.74
N ASP A 214 18.91 -11.97 -6.84
CA ASP A 214 20.36 -12.12 -6.89
C ASP A 214 21.12 -10.85 -6.48
N LYS A 215 20.59 -9.67 -6.83
CA LYS A 215 21.18 -8.37 -6.46
C LYS A 215 20.92 -7.99 -5.00
N GLY A 216 20.06 -8.72 -4.29
CA GLY A 216 19.78 -8.52 -2.88
C GLY A 216 18.58 -7.61 -2.56
N CYS A 217 17.78 -7.17 -3.55
CA CYS A 217 16.57 -6.38 -3.27
C CYS A 217 15.58 -7.15 -2.37
N ALA A 218 15.53 -8.48 -2.54
CA ALA A 218 14.67 -9.37 -1.79
C ALA A 218 15.06 -9.49 -0.30
N SER A 219 16.23 -9.02 0.14
CA SER A 219 16.61 -9.03 1.55
C SER A 219 15.79 -8.05 2.40
N CYS A 220 15.26 -6.98 1.77
CA CYS A 220 14.37 -6.01 2.41
C CYS A 220 12.93 -6.11 1.86
N HIS A 221 12.79 -6.40 0.57
CA HIS A 221 11.51 -6.51 -0.13
C HIS A 221 11.10 -7.98 -0.28
N TYR A 222 10.49 -8.57 0.73
CA TYR A 222 10.09 -9.96 0.78
C TYR A 222 8.65 -10.15 1.33
N GLY A 223 8.23 -11.39 1.46
CA GLY A 223 6.96 -11.77 2.05
C GLY A 223 5.76 -11.51 1.13
N LEU A 224 4.59 -11.38 1.72
CA LEU A 224 3.31 -11.28 1.04
C LEU A 224 3.18 -9.93 0.29
N ASN A 225 3.54 -8.84 0.96
CA ASN A 225 3.41 -7.48 0.41
C ASN A 225 4.69 -7.00 -0.31
N ILE A 226 5.72 -7.86 -0.40
CA ILE A 226 7.03 -7.57 -0.97
C ILE A 226 7.61 -6.29 -0.34
N GLY A 227 7.75 -6.32 0.97
CA GLY A 227 8.04 -5.21 1.87
C GLY A 227 6.92 -4.99 2.89
N GLY A 228 6.95 -3.88 3.61
CA GLY A 228 5.95 -3.53 4.62
C GLY A 228 6.19 -4.12 6.00
N GLN A 229 7.22 -4.96 6.18
CA GLN A 229 7.48 -5.68 7.43
C GLN A 229 8.56 -5.01 8.27
N ASP A 230 9.70 -4.70 7.69
CA ASP A 230 10.89 -4.24 8.39
C ASP A 230 11.17 -2.76 8.20
N TYR A 231 12.20 -2.29 8.90
CA TYR A 231 12.67 -0.92 8.91
C TYR A 231 14.15 -0.88 8.55
N PHE A 232 14.51 -0.03 7.59
CA PHE A 232 15.90 0.18 7.17
C PHE A 232 16.19 1.64 6.92
N PRO A 233 17.45 2.08 7.08
CA PRO A 233 17.88 3.39 6.64
C PRO A 233 17.66 3.57 5.15
N PHE A 234 17.17 4.72 4.72
CA PHE A 234 17.15 5.06 3.31
C PHE A 234 18.55 5.60 2.94
N GLY A 235 19.31 4.76 2.25
CA GLY A 235 20.73 4.99 1.98
C GLY A 235 21.65 4.19 2.92
N VAL A 236 21.60 2.85 2.80
CA VAL A 236 22.46 1.94 3.58
C VAL A 236 23.92 2.05 3.16
N VAL A 237 24.19 2.17 1.85
CA VAL A 237 25.54 2.22 1.29
C VAL A 237 25.93 3.65 0.93
N GLU A 238 25.03 4.39 0.29
CA GLU A 238 25.26 5.76 -0.13
C GLU A 238 24.10 6.66 0.29
N LYS A 239 24.43 7.84 0.84
CA LYS A 239 23.39 8.79 1.25
C LYS A 239 22.68 9.37 0.03
N PRO A 240 21.34 9.27 -0.05
CA PRO A 240 20.57 9.87 -1.14
C PRO A 240 20.72 11.39 -1.21
N ASP A 241 20.44 11.94 -2.39
CA ASP A 241 20.30 13.39 -2.57
C ASP A 241 19.26 13.99 -1.60
N THR A 242 19.47 15.23 -1.17
CA THR A 242 18.60 15.92 -0.21
C THR A 242 17.16 16.15 -0.74
N LYS A 243 16.93 16.10 -2.05
CA LYS A 243 15.58 16.10 -2.62
C LYS A 243 14.84 14.80 -2.32
N LEU A 244 15.56 13.69 -2.26
CA LEU A 244 15.02 12.37 -1.96
C LEU A 244 14.91 12.12 -0.48
N LEU A 245 15.90 12.62 0.29
CA LEU A 245 15.98 12.51 1.74
C LEU A 245 16.17 13.89 2.36
N PRO A 246 15.07 14.67 2.53
CA PRO A 246 15.14 15.98 3.16
C PRO A 246 15.75 15.90 4.57
N THR A 247 16.68 16.77 4.90
CA THR A 247 17.39 16.76 6.19
C THR A 247 16.46 16.96 7.40
N ALA A 248 15.33 17.61 7.19
CA ALA A 248 14.30 17.79 8.22
C ALA A 248 13.49 16.51 8.50
N ASP A 249 13.44 15.56 7.54
CA ASP A 249 12.75 14.29 7.73
C ASP A 249 13.70 13.24 8.31
N LYS A 250 13.69 13.12 9.63
CA LYS A 250 14.53 12.19 10.38
C LYS A 250 13.98 10.74 10.39
N GLY A 251 12.94 10.43 9.62
CA GLY A 251 12.35 9.10 9.58
C GLY A 251 11.80 8.65 10.93
N ARG A 252 12.09 7.40 11.29
CA ARG A 252 11.61 6.75 12.53
C ARG A 252 12.20 7.37 13.80
N PHE A 253 13.32 8.07 13.72
CA PHE A 253 13.85 8.85 14.85
C PHE A 253 12.78 9.74 15.49
N ALA A 254 11.90 10.33 14.69
CA ALA A 254 10.81 11.19 15.19
C ALA A 254 9.81 10.42 16.11
N VAL A 255 9.83 9.10 16.08
CA VAL A 255 8.96 8.22 16.89
C VAL A 255 9.70 7.68 18.11
N THR A 256 10.94 7.25 17.92
CA THR A 256 11.69 6.50 18.93
C THR A 256 12.69 7.34 19.73
N ASN A 257 13.08 8.50 19.19
CA ASN A 257 14.20 9.33 19.69
C ASN A 257 15.55 8.58 19.81
N SER A 258 15.68 7.43 19.11
CA SER A 258 16.93 6.66 19.04
C SER A 258 17.74 7.10 17.84
N SER A 259 19.03 7.44 18.04
CA SER A 259 19.93 7.83 16.96
C SER A 259 20.12 6.72 15.90
N SER A 260 19.96 5.45 16.28
CA SER A 260 19.98 4.33 15.34
C SER A 260 18.81 4.33 14.36
N ASP A 261 17.74 5.05 14.66
CA ASP A 261 16.53 5.16 13.83
C ASP A 261 16.53 6.42 12.95
N GLU A 262 17.62 7.19 12.93
CA GLU A 262 17.73 8.37 12.07
C GLU A 262 17.75 7.97 10.60
N TYR A 263 16.83 8.55 9.82
CA TYR A 263 16.57 8.23 8.41
C TYR A 263 16.12 6.77 8.15
N VAL A 264 15.68 6.08 9.18
CA VAL A 264 15.06 4.75 9.06
C VAL A 264 13.60 4.91 8.67
N PHE A 265 13.17 4.10 7.71
CA PHE A 265 11.78 4.04 7.25
C PHE A 265 11.31 2.59 7.17
N ARG A 266 10.00 2.38 7.30
CA ARG A 266 9.42 1.09 6.98
C ARG A 266 9.63 0.81 5.49
N VAL A 267 10.11 -0.39 5.19
CA VAL A 267 10.31 -0.84 3.80
C VAL A 267 9.00 -0.68 3.03
N ALA A 268 9.04 0.07 1.93
CA ALA A 268 7.86 0.30 1.12
C ALA A 268 7.38 -1.02 0.49
N PRO A 269 6.09 -1.38 0.61
CA PRO A 269 5.55 -2.54 -0.10
C PRO A 269 5.61 -2.30 -1.60
N LEU A 270 5.89 -3.35 -2.40
CA LEU A 270 6.03 -3.21 -3.85
C LEU A 270 4.83 -3.73 -4.65
N ARG A 271 3.83 -4.32 -4.00
CA ARG A 271 2.58 -4.67 -4.69
C ARG A 271 1.96 -3.41 -5.32
N ASN A 272 1.57 -3.50 -6.59
CA ASN A 272 1.03 -2.39 -7.39
C ASN A 272 1.99 -1.18 -7.55
N VAL A 273 3.30 -1.38 -7.37
CA VAL A 273 4.27 -0.26 -7.41
C VAL A 273 4.23 0.51 -8.72
N ALA A 274 3.98 -0.17 -9.84
CA ALA A 274 3.86 0.46 -11.17
C ALA A 274 2.70 1.46 -11.28
N LEU A 275 1.69 1.39 -10.42
CA LEU A 275 0.51 2.26 -10.43
C LEU A 275 0.64 3.49 -9.53
N ARG A 276 1.80 3.72 -8.89
CA ARG A 276 1.91 4.62 -7.74
C ARG A 276 2.98 5.70 -7.88
N ALA A 277 3.27 6.15 -9.09
CA ALA A 277 4.12 7.34 -9.25
C ALA A 277 3.49 8.58 -8.57
N PRO A 278 4.32 9.53 -8.07
CA PRO A 278 5.77 9.49 -7.89
C PRO A 278 6.23 8.60 -6.72
N TYR A 279 7.53 8.30 -6.65
CA TYR A 279 8.13 7.32 -5.74
C TYR A 279 8.82 7.97 -4.55
N PHE A 280 9.13 7.14 -3.54
CA PHE A 280 9.72 7.45 -2.22
C PHE A 280 8.78 8.26 -1.31
N HIS A 281 9.20 8.41 -0.05
CA HIS A 281 8.46 9.19 0.95
C HIS A 281 8.41 10.68 0.62
N SER A 282 9.40 11.18 -0.12
CA SER A 282 9.45 12.56 -0.61
C SER A 282 8.63 12.81 -1.89
N GLY A 283 8.24 11.74 -2.62
CA GLY A 283 7.47 11.85 -3.86
C GLY A 283 8.20 12.58 -5.00
N GLN A 284 9.51 12.56 -5.04
CA GLN A 284 10.30 13.36 -5.98
C GLN A 284 10.71 12.61 -7.26
N VAL A 285 10.48 11.30 -7.34
CA VAL A 285 10.87 10.46 -8.47
C VAL A 285 9.65 10.00 -9.24
N TRP A 286 9.59 10.28 -10.54
CA TRP A 286 8.38 10.09 -11.34
C TRP A 286 8.35 8.82 -12.17
N THR A 287 9.49 8.16 -12.37
CA THR A 287 9.55 6.91 -13.15
C THR A 287 10.01 5.75 -12.30
N LEU A 288 9.41 4.58 -12.52
CA LEU A 288 9.81 3.34 -11.82
C LEU A 288 11.26 2.97 -12.15
N LYS A 289 11.69 3.21 -13.40
CA LYS A 289 13.06 2.97 -13.85
C LYS A 289 14.09 3.79 -13.05
N GLU A 290 13.81 5.07 -12.83
CA GLU A 290 14.66 5.94 -12.02
C GLU A 290 14.67 5.48 -10.55
N ALA A 291 13.50 5.12 -9.99
CA ALA A 291 13.39 4.62 -8.62
C ALA A 291 14.21 3.34 -8.40
N VAL A 292 14.19 2.40 -9.36
CA VAL A 292 15.00 1.16 -9.32
C VAL A 292 16.49 1.48 -9.36
N GLY A 293 16.92 2.38 -10.24
CA GLY A 293 18.32 2.82 -10.32
C GLY A 293 18.81 3.43 -9.01
N ILE A 294 18.06 4.39 -8.45
CA ILE A 294 18.38 5.03 -7.16
C ILE A 294 18.46 3.97 -6.06
N MET A 295 17.46 3.09 -5.92
CA MET A 295 17.49 2.04 -4.87
C MET A 295 18.70 1.12 -5.02
N SER A 296 19.07 0.77 -6.24
CA SER A 296 20.27 -0.05 -6.48
C SER A 296 21.56 0.64 -6.03
N GLU A 297 21.69 1.92 -6.29
CA GLU A 297 22.88 2.70 -5.90
C GLU A 297 22.92 2.94 -4.39
N VAL A 298 21.84 3.53 -3.82
CA VAL A 298 21.88 3.97 -2.42
C VAL A 298 21.75 2.84 -1.40
N GLN A 299 21.06 1.73 -1.73
CA GLN A 299 20.88 0.61 -0.80
C GLN A 299 21.92 -0.51 -1.00
N LEU A 300 22.37 -0.75 -2.23
CA LEU A 300 23.19 -1.90 -2.57
C LEU A 300 24.59 -1.52 -3.08
N GLY A 301 24.87 -0.23 -3.34
CA GLY A 301 26.10 0.25 -3.94
C GLY A 301 26.35 -0.32 -5.35
N ALA A 302 25.29 -0.76 -6.02
CA ALA A 302 25.36 -1.44 -7.31
C ALA A 302 24.76 -0.58 -8.42
N LYS A 303 25.54 -0.35 -9.46
CA LYS A 303 25.08 0.33 -10.68
C LYS A 303 24.54 -0.71 -11.66
N LEU A 304 23.24 -0.67 -11.91
CA LEU A 304 22.59 -1.56 -12.90
C LEU A 304 22.92 -1.09 -14.32
N SER A 305 23.13 -2.05 -15.23
CA SER A 305 23.06 -1.77 -16.66
C SER A 305 21.61 -1.40 -17.04
N GLU A 306 21.46 -0.75 -18.20
CA GLU A 306 20.13 -0.40 -18.69
C GLU A 306 19.22 -1.62 -18.87
N LYS A 307 19.78 -2.73 -19.35
CA LYS A 307 19.05 -3.99 -19.49
C LYS A 307 18.59 -4.54 -18.13
N GLU A 308 19.47 -4.63 -17.14
CA GLU A 308 19.13 -5.12 -15.80
C GLU A 308 18.02 -4.26 -15.15
N ASN A 309 18.13 -2.94 -15.28
CA ASN A 309 17.11 -2.02 -14.78
C ASN A 309 15.75 -2.27 -15.46
N ASN A 310 15.73 -2.37 -16.80
CA ASN A 310 14.51 -2.65 -17.56
C ASN A 310 13.90 -4.01 -17.19
N ASP A 311 14.71 -5.05 -16.97
CA ASP A 311 14.23 -6.37 -16.57
C ASP A 311 13.61 -6.33 -15.15
N ILE A 312 14.24 -5.67 -14.20
CA ILE A 312 13.67 -5.47 -12.85
C ILE A 312 12.36 -4.68 -12.94
N VAL A 313 12.28 -3.63 -13.74
CA VAL A 313 11.03 -2.88 -13.96
C VAL A 313 9.95 -3.76 -14.56
N ALA A 314 10.29 -4.65 -15.51
CA ALA A 314 9.34 -5.62 -16.06
C ALA A 314 8.79 -6.56 -14.98
N PHE A 315 9.65 -7.07 -14.10
CA PHE A 315 9.21 -7.85 -12.93
C PHE A 315 8.29 -7.04 -12.02
N LEU A 316 8.65 -5.80 -11.67
CA LEU A 316 7.83 -4.95 -10.80
C LEU A 316 6.45 -4.63 -11.40
N ASN A 317 6.33 -4.55 -12.73
CA ASN A 317 5.04 -4.41 -13.41
C ASN A 317 4.14 -5.64 -13.19
N SER A 318 4.72 -6.84 -13.09
CA SER A 318 3.98 -8.08 -12.82
C SER A 318 3.38 -8.18 -11.42
N LEU A 319 3.71 -7.24 -10.53
CA LEU A 319 3.20 -7.16 -9.15
C LEU A 319 1.84 -6.45 -9.06
N SER A 320 1.29 -5.97 -10.17
CA SER A 320 -0.02 -5.30 -10.21
C SER A 320 -1.14 -6.35 -10.20
N GLY A 321 -1.86 -6.40 -9.09
CA GLY A 321 -2.98 -7.32 -8.90
C GLY A 321 -4.30 -6.76 -9.39
N ARG A 322 -5.35 -7.56 -9.31
CA ARG A 322 -6.71 -7.15 -9.66
C ARG A 322 -7.24 -6.19 -8.60
N LEU A 323 -7.44 -4.92 -8.99
CA LEU A 323 -8.04 -3.93 -8.10
C LEU A 323 -9.48 -4.32 -7.76
N PRO A 324 -9.93 -4.14 -6.50
CA PRO A 324 -11.29 -4.38 -6.12
C PRO A 324 -12.23 -3.41 -6.84
N LYS A 325 -13.41 -3.89 -7.24
CA LYS A 325 -14.47 -3.02 -7.76
C LYS A 325 -15.12 -2.29 -6.59
N ILE A 326 -15.02 -0.96 -6.58
CA ILE A 326 -15.59 -0.11 -5.56
C ILE A 326 -16.71 0.72 -6.16
N ASP A 327 -17.94 0.49 -5.74
CA ASP A 327 -19.08 1.34 -6.08
C ASP A 327 -19.11 2.52 -5.10
N TYR A 328 -19.30 3.74 -5.63
CA TYR A 328 -19.40 4.94 -4.79
C TYR A 328 -20.59 4.82 -3.82
N PRO A 329 -20.37 5.09 -2.52
CA PRO A 329 -21.45 5.04 -1.55
C PRO A 329 -22.39 6.22 -1.71
N ILE A 330 -23.70 5.98 -1.46
CA ILE A 330 -24.66 7.07 -1.25
C ILE A 330 -24.58 7.48 0.21
N LEU A 331 -24.10 8.71 0.45
CA LEU A 331 -23.90 9.23 1.80
C LEU A 331 -25.23 9.77 2.39
N PRO A 332 -25.46 9.66 3.71
CA PRO A 332 -26.65 10.23 4.37
C PRO A 332 -26.73 11.74 4.14
N THR A 333 -27.95 12.24 4.00
CA THR A 333 -28.20 13.67 3.86
C THR A 333 -27.82 14.40 5.15
N ARG A 334 -27.13 15.55 5.00
CA ARG A 334 -26.85 16.45 6.13
C ARG A 334 -28.14 17.06 6.66
N THR A 335 -28.13 17.43 7.93
CA THR A 335 -29.21 18.18 8.59
C THR A 335 -28.76 19.58 8.96
N LYS A 336 -29.64 20.38 9.51
CA LYS A 336 -29.29 21.72 10.06
C LYS A 336 -28.37 21.65 11.29
N GLU A 337 -28.36 20.51 11.99
CA GLU A 337 -27.51 20.22 13.14
C GLU A 337 -26.09 19.75 12.72
N THR A 338 -25.90 19.39 11.45
CA THR A 338 -24.59 18.97 10.96
C THR A 338 -23.61 20.15 11.03
N PRO A 339 -22.47 20.02 11.73
CA PRO A 339 -21.52 21.11 11.87
C PRO A 339 -21.14 21.73 10.52
N PRO A 340 -21.19 23.04 10.37
CA PRO A 340 -20.85 23.70 9.12
C PRO A 340 -19.36 23.57 8.81
N PRO A 341 -18.96 23.61 7.52
CA PRO A 341 -17.57 23.71 7.15
C PRO A 341 -16.88 24.92 7.78
N SER A 342 -15.60 24.73 8.15
CA SER A 342 -14.74 25.81 8.66
C SER A 342 -13.40 25.76 7.91
N LEU A 343 -12.95 26.92 7.45
CA LEU A 343 -11.63 27.11 6.84
C LEU A 343 -10.64 27.79 7.80
N SER A 344 -11.06 28.06 9.06
CA SER A 344 -10.16 28.59 10.07
C SER A 344 -9.02 27.61 10.34
N LYS A 345 -7.80 28.14 10.40
CA LYS A 345 -6.57 27.39 10.70
C LYS A 345 -6.55 26.96 12.15
#